data_6890498a9e20dbb8fc481fdbfd5eb2e2
#
_entry.id   6890498a9e20dbb8fc481fdbfd5eb2e2
#
_cell.length_a   1.000
_cell.length_b   1.000
_cell.length_c   1.000
_cell.angle_alpha   90.00
_cell.angle_beta   90.00
_cell.angle_gamma   90.00
#
_symmetry.space_group_name_H-M   'P 1'
#
loop_
_entity.id
_entity.type
_entity.pdbx_description
1 polymer ?
#
loop_
_entity_poly.entity_id
_entity_poly.type
_entity_poly.pdbx_seq_one_letter_code
_entity_poly.pdbx_strand_id
1 'polypeptide(L)'
;MKTIPLRLLLMSMLVLAIAAPSALAQRQLGKKKGPVSKLYVAETKGETEIQNGGKIYTVRQATAFDAPGTVIETKANSHDALVYSNGTGLFVDASTRVEINRFTQEPFRANRNNQLDSPYEPSVSQSDVFVSRGTVGICTSQLISGSAMLYNTPFASINIRGGRLVIESNADETIVDLLEGDLTVRHGTKDVSGQILRAGERATIRPAGPGLDPVITIEPIPRSALARDDDRTAMACNARKSVTFEAIEKLAAGGPSEGEAAGAAAPQEIVAKPTVPQNPPTNIVISPDRLPGT
;
A
#
# COMPACT_ATOMS: atom_id res chain seq x y z
N MET A 1 35.40 41.78 51.76
CA MET A 1 34.62 40.55 51.60
C MET A 1 33.17 40.95 51.41
N LYS A 2 32.62 40.83 50.18
CA LYS A 2 31.21 41.16 49.85
C LYS A 2 30.38 39.89 49.95
N THR A 3 29.50 39.81 50.91
CA THR A 3 28.55 38.72 51.12
C THR A 3 27.46 38.79 50.06
N ILE A 4 27.37 37.82 49.17
CA ILE A 4 26.30 37.66 48.18
C ILE A 4 25.02 37.26 48.95
N PRO A 5 23.89 37.95 48.77
CA PRO A 5 22.71 37.63 49.54
C PRO A 5 22.13 36.26 49.06
N LEU A 6 21.95 35.39 50.03
CA LEU A 6 21.41 34.02 49.88
C LEU A 6 20.08 33.93 49.06
N ARG A 7 19.35 35.02 48.91
CA ARG A 7 18.12 35.13 48.16
C ARG A 7 18.31 35.06 46.63
N LEU A 8 19.46 35.42 46.10
CA LEU A 8 19.76 35.35 44.67
C LEU A 8 20.10 33.92 44.24
N LEU A 9 20.65 33.08 45.14
CA LEU A 9 20.99 31.69 44.85
C LEU A 9 19.75 30.78 44.81
N LEU A 10 18.69 31.13 45.53
CA LEU A 10 17.42 30.38 45.52
C LEU A 10 16.58 30.66 44.29
N MET A 11 16.67 31.84 43.67
CA MET A 11 15.96 32.14 42.43
C MET A 11 16.63 31.55 41.20
N SER A 12 17.95 31.30 41.19
CA SER A 12 18.60 30.67 40.06
C SER A 12 18.36 29.16 39.98
N MET A 13 17.98 28.52 41.09
CA MET A 13 17.65 27.09 41.12
C MET A 13 16.23 26.78 40.69
N LEU A 14 15.32 27.76 40.74
CA LEU A 14 13.91 27.59 40.37
C LEU A 14 13.68 27.71 38.84
N VAL A 15 14.58 28.35 38.09
CA VAL A 15 14.46 28.54 36.64
C VAL A 15 14.99 27.36 35.85
N LEU A 16 15.78 26.48 36.45
CA LEU A 16 16.37 25.31 35.77
C LEU A 16 15.44 24.09 35.75
N ALA A 17 14.30 24.12 36.41
CA ALA A 17 13.36 22.99 36.52
C ALA A 17 12.24 22.99 35.46
N ILE A 18 12.16 23.98 34.55
CA ILE A 18 11.05 24.09 33.57
C ILE A 18 11.48 23.74 32.14
N ALA A 19 12.74 23.42 31.90
CA ALA A 19 13.22 22.90 30.61
C ALA A 19 13.32 21.36 30.61
N ALA A 20 12.25 20.69 31.05
CA ALA A 20 12.09 19.30 30.62
C ALA A 20 11.68 19.36 29.14
N PRO A 21 12.52 18.87 28.18
CA PRO A 21 12.06 18.71 26.84
C PRO A 21 10.85 17.76 26.93
N SER A 22 9.70 18.21 26.45
CA SER A 22 8.61 17.32 26.13
C SER A 22 9.16 16.36 25.09
N ALA A 23 9.72 15.27 25.55
CA ALA A 23 9.97 14.10 24.71
C ALA A 23 8.57 13.66 24.27
N LEU A 24 8.06 14.32 23.22
CA LEU A 24 7.08 13.71 22.35
C LEU A 24 7.69 12.36 22.03
N ALA A 25 7.17 11.33 22.68
CA ALA A 25 7.47 9.96 22.35
C ALA A 25 7.00 9.77 20.91
N GLN A 26 7.82 10.23 19.96
CA GLN A 26 7.82 9.64 18.64
C GLN A 26 8.08 8.17 18.92
N ARG A 27 7.02 7.40 18.81
CA ARG A 27 7.08 5.95 18.79
C ARG A 27 8.01 5.61 17.62
N GLN A 28 9.33 5.66 17.88
CA GLN A 28 10.28 5.10 16.95
C GLN A 28 9.82 3.66 16.81
N LEU A 29 9.31 3.32 15.62
CA LEU A 29 9.23 1.92 15.21
C LEU A 29 10.61 1.36 15.53
N GLY A 30 10.71 0.66 16.66
CA GLY A 30 11.99 0.18 17.14
C GLY A 30 12.64 -0.61 16.02
N LYS A 31 13.97 -0.61 15.96
CA LYS A 31 14.80 -1.41 15.07
C LYS A 31 14.62 -2.94 15.24
N LYS A 32 13.46 -3.40 15.69
CA LYS A 32 13.02 -4.77 15.56
C LYS A 32 12.85 -5.00 14.06
N LYS A 33 13.63 -5.90 13.50
CA LYS A 33 13.37 -6.45 12.16
C LYS A 33 11.92 -6.95 12.19
N GLY A 34 10.99 -6.08 11.81
CA GLY A 34 9.59 -6.43 11.62
C GLY A 34 9.47 -7.49 10.55
N PRO A 35 8.32 -8.16 10.44
CA PRO A 35 8.10 -9.13 9.38
C PRO A 35 8.36 -8.43 8.05
N VAL A 36 9.06 -9.13 7.15
CA VAL A 36 9.32 -8.62 5.80
C VAL A 36 7.99 -8.54 5.08
N SER A 37 7.62 -7.33 4.69
CA SER A 37 6.38 -7.06 3.98
C SER A 37 6.41 -7.71 2.60
N LYS A 38 5.33 -8.40 2.22
CA LYS A 38 5.26 -9.16 0.97
C LYS A 38 4.32 -8.53 -0.03
N LEU A 39 4.65 -8.78 -1.30
CA LEU A 39 3.82 -8.54 -2.47
C LEU A 39 3.58 -9.89 -3.15
N TYR A 40 2.33 -10.24 -3.38
CA TYR A 40 1.92 -11.49 -3.99
C TYR A 40 1.32 -11.25 -5.38
N VAL A 41 1.72 -12.03 -6.37
CA VAL A 41 1.18 -12.00 -7.74
C VAL A 41 -0.04 -12.90 -7.79
N ALA A 42 -1.23 -12.32 -7.81
CA ALA A 42 -2.49 -13.04 -7.89
C ALA A 42 -2.81 -13.44 -9.34
N GLU A 43 -2.55 -12.55 -10.27
CA GLU A 43 -2.77 -12.76 -11.70
C GLU A 43 -1.71 -12.02 -12.51
N THR A 44 -1.30 -12.60 -13.62
CA THR A 44 -0.41 -11.96 -14.60
C THR A 44 -0.85 -12.35 -16.00
N LYS A 45 -0.85 -11.39 -16.92
CA LYS A 45 -1.15 -11.61 -18.34
C LYS A 45 -0.20 -10.80 -19.21
N GLY A 46 0.31 -11.45 -20.24
CA GLY A 46 1.24 -10.84 -21.19
C GLY A 46 2.67 -10.83 -20.67
N GLU A 47 3.41 -9.78 -21.00
CA GLU A 47 4.82 -9.61 -20.66
C GLU A 47 4.98 -8.58 -19.55
N THR A 48 5.50 -9.04 -18.41
CA THR A 48 5.74 -8.22 -17.23
C THR A 48 7.08 -8.56 -16.62
N GLU A 49 7.76 -7.54 -16.14
CA GLU A 49 9.02 -7.64 -15.42
C GLU A 49 8.86 -7.14 -13.98
N ILE A 50 9.37 -7.92 -13.03
CA ILE A 50 9.54 -7.48 -11.66
C ILE A 50 11.03 -7.41 -11.35
N GLN A 51 11.50 -6.23 -10.96
CA GLN A 51 12.85 -6.05 -10.46
C GLN A 51 12.81 -5.93 -8.94
N ASN A 52 13.59 -6.76 -8.24
CA ASN A 52 13.74 -6.71 -6.78
C ASN A 52 15.15 -7.11 -6.39
N GLY A 53 15.80 -6.35 -5.48
CA GLY A 53 17.15 -6.64 -5.01
C GLY A 53 18.20 -6.68 -6.12
N GLY A 54 18.05 -5.90 -7.19
CA GLY A 54 18.95 -5.87 -8.35
C GLY A 54 18.81 -7.04 -9.31
N LYS A 55 17.80 -7.91 -9.11
CA LYS A 55 17.48 -9.03 -10.01
C LYS A 55 16.18 -8.77 -10.73
N ILE A 56 16.11 -9.14 -11.99
CA ILE A 56 14.90 -9.10 -12.82
C ILE A 56 14.28 -10.49 -12.84
N TYR A 57 13.00 -10.56 -12.57
CA TYR A 57 12.21 -11.79 -12.57
C TYR A 57 11.13 -11.71 -13.63
N THR A 58 10.99 -12.75 -14.41
CA THR A 58 9.78 -12.96 -15.21
C THR A 58 8.64 -13.28 -14.25
N VAL A 59 7.56 -12.51 -14.31
CA VAL A 59 6.43 -12.63 -13.41
C VAL A 59 5.70 -13.95 -13.63
N ARG A 60 5.35 -14.61 -12.55
CA ARG A 60 4.53 -15.82 -12.56
C ARG A 60 3.45 -15.68 -11.48
N GLN A 61 2.26 -16.13 -11.82
CA GLN A 61 1.17 -16.23 -10.87
C GLN A 61 1.57 -17.05 -9.63
N ALA A 62 0.99 -16.75 -8.47
CA ALA A 62 1.25 -17.39 -7.18
C ALA A 62 2.70 -17.24 -6.67
N THR A 63 3.40 -16.20 -7.10
CA THR A 63 4.74 -15.86 -6.60
C THR A 63 4.66 -14.71 -5.60
N ALA A 64 5.46 -14.77 -4.52
CA ALA A 64 5.56 -13.69 -3.55
C ALA A 64 6.98 -13.11 -3.53
N PHE A 65 7.06 -11.78 -3.43
CA PHE A 65 8.30 -11.01 -3.37
C PHE A 65 8.32 -10.16 -2.10
N ASP A 66 9.50 -9.69 -1.73
CA ASP A 66 9.63 -8.62 -0.75
C ASP A 66 9.13 -7.31 -1.38
N ALA A 67 8.14 -6.67 -0.77
CA ALA A 67 7.53 -5.49 -1.37
C ALA A 67 8.47 -4.28 -1.47
N PRO A 68 9.28 -3.91 -0.45
CA PRO A 68 10.16 -2.75 -0.52
C PRO A 68 11.22 -2.90 -1.60
N GLY A 69 11.44 -1.85 -2.39
CA GLY A 69 12.43 -1.82 -3.47
C GLY A 69 12.03 -2.62 -4.71
N THR A 70 10.77 -3.05 -4.79
CA THR A 70 10.24 -3.73 -5.99
C THR A 70 9.82 -2.70 -7.03
N VAL A 71 10.25 -2.94 -8.28
CA VAL A 71 9.80 -2.22 -9.46
C VAL A 71 9.03 -3.19 -10.34
N ILE A 72 7.85 -2.77 -10.79
CA ILE A 72 6.95 -3.55 -11.65
C ILE A 72 6.80 -2.78 -12.96
N GLU A 73 7.02 -3.46 -14.09
CA GLU A 73 6.83 -2.88 -15.40
C GLU A 73 6.05 -3.83 -16.31
N THR A 74 4.85 -3.41 -16.71
CA THR A 74 4.01 -4.11 -17.68
C THR A 74 4.27 -3.57 -19.07
N LYS A 75 4.31 -4.44 -20.08
CA LYS A 75 4.40 -4.05 -21.48
C LYS A 75 3.01 -3.78 -22.09
N ALA A 76 2.94 -3.45 -23.36
CA ALA A 76 1.68 -3.26 -24.07
C ALA A 76 0.84 -4.56 -24.03
N ASN A 77 -0.48 -4.43 -23.86
CA ASN A 77 -1.44 -5.54 -23.75
C ASN A 77 -1.17 -6.52 -22.58
N SER A 78 -0.45 -6.06 -21.57
CA SER A 78 -0.09 -6.85 -20.40
C SER A 78 -0.69 -6.24 -19.16
N HIS A 79 -0.95 -7.03 -18.13
CA HIS A 79 -1.36 -6.53 -16.83
C HIS A 79 -1.00 -7.50 -15.71
N ASP A 80 -0.92 -6.97 -14.51
CA ASP A 80 -0.76 -7.75 -13.27
C ASP A 80 -1.80 -7.35 -12.24
N ALA A 81 -2.27 -8.33 -11.49
CA ALA A 81 -3.03 -8.10 -10.27
C ALA A 81 -2.25 -8.64 -9.07
N LEU A 82 -1.96 -7.77 -8.13
CA LEU A 82 -1.04 -7.98 -7.02
C LEU A 82 -1.74 -7.73 -5.69
N VAL A 83 -1.23 -8.32 -4.62
CA VAL A 83 -1.76 -8.09 -3.27
C VAL A 83 -0.62 -7.83 -2.30
N TYR A 84 -0.69 -6.71 -1.60
CA TYR A 84 0.20 -6.41 -0.47
C TYR A 84 -0.21 -7.20 0.77
N SER A 85 0.74 -7.48 1.65
CA SER A 85 0.49 -8.24 2.88
C SER A 85 -0.48 -7.57 3.86
N ASN A 86 -0.77 -6.27 3.72
CA ASN A 86 -1.84 -5.60 4.46
C ASN A 86 -3.24 -5.82 3.84
N GLY A 87 -3.35 -6.62 2.79
CA GLY A 87 -4.60 -6.92 2.11
C GLY A 87 -5.00 -5.91 1.03
N THR A 88 -4.15 -4.95 0.68
CA THR A 88 -4.40 -4.03 -0.43
C THR A 88 -4.18 -4.74 -1.77
N GLY A 89 -5.19 -4.72 -2.64
CA GLY A 89 -5.08 -5.14 -4.03
C GLY A 89 -4.59 -4.00 -4.91
N LEU A 90 -3.69 -4.34 -5.84
CA LEU A 90 -3.13 -3.44 -6.83
C LEU A 90 -3.27 -4.09 -8.22
N PHE A 91 -3.99 -3.44 -9.11
CA PHE A 91 -4.02 -3.77 -10.53
C PHE A 91 -3.07 -2.84 -11.27
N VAL A 92 -2.15 -3.39 -12.03
CA VAL A 92 -1.17 -2.66 -12.86
C VAL A 92 -1.56 -2.89 -14.31
N ASP A 93 -2.08 -1.86 -14.96
CA ASP A 93 -2.56 -1.93 -16.35
C ASP A 93 -1.40 -1.93 -17.36
N ALA A 94 -1.70 -2.00 -18.64
CA ALA A 94 -0.71 -2.06 -19.72
C ALA A 94 0.21 -0.80 -19.74
N SER A 95 1.46 -1.00 -20.17
CA SER A 95 2.46 0.06 -20.34
C SER A 95 2.72 0.89 -19.07
N THR A 96 2.59 0.27 -17.92
CA THR A 96 2.66 0.90 -16.61
C THR A 96 3.96 0.56 -15.90
N ARG A 97 4.53 1.55 -15.18
CA ARG A 97 5.70 1.38 -14.34
C ARG A 97 5.42 1.89 -12.93
N VAL A 98 5.56 1.00 -11.95
CA VAL A 98 5.33 1.24 -10.53
C VAL A 98 6.59 0.89 -9.74
N GLU A 99 6.97 1.75 -8.81
CA GLU A 99 8.11 1.56 -7.91
C GLU A 99 7.63 1.59 -6.45
N ILE A 100 7.85 0.53 -5.71
CA ILE A 100 7.50 0.43 -4.29
C ILE A 100 8.71 0.87 -3.48
N ASN A 101 8.80 2.17 -3.18
CA ASN A 101 9.94 2.73 -2.45
C ASN A 101 10.00 2.22 -1.01
N ARG A 102 8.83 2.11 -0.38
CA ARG A 102 8.70 1.63 0.98
C ARG A 102 7.39 0.86 1.15
N PHE A 103 7.47 -0.24 1.85
CA PHE A 103 6.33 -0.90 2.46
C PHE A 103 6.79 -1.58 3.75
N THR A 104 6.25 -1.12 4.86
CA THR A 104 6.51 -1.69 6.20
C THR A 104 5.18 -2.02 6.85
N GLN A 105 5.13 -3.10 7.60
CA GLN A 105 3.92 -3.55 8.28
C GLN A 105 4.28 -4.08 9.66
N GLU A 106 3.50 -3.72 10.69
CA GLU A 106 3.64 -4.30 12.01
C GLU A 106 3.21 -5.77 12.00
N PRO A 107 3.80 -6.61 12.87
CA PRO A 107 3.38 -8.00 13.02
C PRO A 107 1.88 -8.11 13.33
N PHE A 108 1.21 -9.06 12.70
CA PHE A 108 -0.19 -9.36 12.94
C PHE A 108 -0.43 -10.84 13.10
N ARG A 109 -1.46 -11.20 13.85
CA ARG A 109 -1.93 -12.58 13.93
C ARG A 109 -2.94 -12.82 12.82
N ALA A 110 -2.70 -13.86 12.04
CA ALA A 110 -3.66 -14.28 11.04
C ALA A 110 -4.97 -14.71 11.72
N ASN A 111 -6.01 -13.96 11.51
CA ASN A 111 -7.35 -14.37 11.86
C ASN A 111 -7.95 -15.08 10.65
N ARG A 112 -7.90 -16.40 10.62
CA ARG A 112 -8.26 -17.22 9.46
C ARG A 112 -9.67 -16.97 8.93
N ASN A 113 -10.56 -16.46 9.77
CA ASN A 113 -11.97 -16.37 9.41
C ASN A 113 -12.40 -15.02 8.84
N ASN A 114 -11.58 -13.95 8.93
CA ASN A 114 -12.07 -12.59 8.62
C ASN A 114 -11.12 -11.69 7.83
N GLN A 115 -9.97 -12.15 7.33
CA GLN A 115 -9.05 -11.24 6.61
C GLN A 115 -9.62 -10.73 5.29
N LEU A 116 -10.43 -11.54 4.60
CA LEU A 116 -10.98 -11.20 3.29
C LEU A 116 -12.17 -10.23 3.41
N ASP A 117 -12.93 -10.31 4.49
CA ASP A 117 -14.15 -9.53 4.73
C ASP A 117 -13.96 -8.41 5.75
N SER A 118 -12.74 -8.26 6.30
CA SER A 118 -12.47 -7.20 7.26
C SER A 118 -12.54 -5.82 6.58
N PRO A 119 -13.33 -4.89 7.12
CA PRO A 119 -13.35 -3.52 6.62
C PRO A 119 -12.03 -2.76 6.90
N TYR A 120 -11.18 -3.29 7.80
CA TYR A 120 -9.92 -2.69 8.21
C TYR A 120 -8.71 -3.57 7.83
N GLU A 121 -7.57 -2.94 7.60
CA GLU A 121 -6.31 -3.66 7.45
C GLU A 121 -5.89 -4.40 8.74
N PRO A 122 -5.06 -5.47 8.64
CA PRO A 122 -4.76 -6.35 9.78
C PRO A 122 -3.81 -5.74 10.83
N SER A 123 -3.00 -4.78 10.47
CA SER A 123 -2.04 -4.10 11.35
C SER A 123 -1.60 -2.78 10.76
N VAL A 124 -0.92 -1.96 11.56
CA VAL A 124 -0.33 -0.69 11.09
C VAL A 124 0.63 -0.95 9.95
N SER A 125 0.40 -0.26 8.83
CA SER A 125 1.25 -0.33 7.64
C SER A 125 1.62 1.07 7.13
N GLN A 126 2.79 1.16 6.48
CA GLN A 126 3.22 2.37 5.81
C GLN A 126 3.75 2.02 4.44
N SER A 127 3.16 2.62 3.42
CA SER A 127 3.57 2.45 2.03
C SER A 127 3.90 3.79 1.37
N ASP A 128 4.90 3.74 0.49
CA ASP A 128 5.30 4.82 -0.39
C ASP A 128 5.58 4.22 -1.76
N VAL A 129 4.72 4.54 -2.71
CA VAL A 129 4.71 3.97 -4.06
C VAL A 129 4.82 5.11 -5.08
N PHE A 130 5.61 4.93 -6.10
CA PHE A 130 5.75 5.87 -7.21
C PHE A 130 5.22 5.27 -8.50
N VAL A 131 4.22 5.91 -9.10
CA VAL A 131 3.68 5.57 -10.41
C VAL A 131 4.26 6.55 -11.41
N SER A 132 5.36 6.14 -12.08
CA SER A 132 6.08 7.02 -13.00
C SER A 132 5.33 7.23 -14.31
N ARG A 133 4.60 6.22 -14.77
CA ARG A 133 3.73 6.24 -15.96
C ARG A 133 2.72 5.12 -15.94
N GLY A 134 1.63 5.27 -16.68
CA GLY A 134 0.60 4.28 -16.90
C GLY A 134 -0.53 4.38 -15.88
N THR A 135 -1.23 3.27 -15.65
CA THR A 135 -2.47 3.25 -14.87
C THR A 135 -2.46 2.15 -13.84
N VAL A 136 -2.87 2.47 -12.63
CA VAL A 136 -3.07 1.50 -11.54
C VAL A 136 -4.47 1.60 -10.96
N GLY A 137 -5.09 0.45 -10.71
CA GLY A 137 -6.32 0.33 -9.93
C GLY A 137 -6.00 -0.16 -8.52
N ILE A 138 -6.58 0.44 -7.51
CA ILE A 138 -6.33 0.14 -6.11
C ILE A 138 -7.63 -0.21 -5.42
N CYS A 139 -7.60 -1.29 -4.64
CA CYS A 139 -8.68 -1.71 -3.75
C CYS A 139 -8.11 -2.00 -2.38
N THR A 140 -8.47 -1.19 -1.39
CA THR A 140 -7.91 -1.33 -0.04
C THR A 140 -8.98 -1.23 1.03
N SER A 141 -8.79 -1.96 2.12
CA SER A 141 -9.56 -1.79 3.34
C SER A 141 -9.25 -0.43 3.97
N GLN A 142 -10.08 -0.01 4.91
CA GLN A 142 -9.82 1.20 5.66
C GLN A 142 -8.55 1.05 6.49
N LEU A 143 -7.65 2.03 6.38
CA LEU A 143 -6.43 2.07 7.15
C LEU A 143 -6.73 2.37 8.61
N ILE A 144 -6.02 1.71 9.52
CA ILE A 144 -6.13 1.99 10.96
C ILE A 144 -5.23 3.16 11.37
N SER A 145 -5.48 3.68 12.56
CA SER A 145 -4.69 4.79 13.12
C SER A 145 -3.20 4.42 13.20
N GLY A 146 -2.34 5.29 12.68
CA GLY A 146 -0.90 5.07 12.57
C GLY A 146 -0.44 4.52 11.23
N SER A 147 -1.35 4.09 10.37
CA SER A 147 -1.05 3.70 8.99
C SER A 147 -0.99 4.90 8.05
N ALA A 148 -0.21 4.75 6.98
CA ALA A 148 -0.13 5.72 5.89
C ALA A 148 0.05 5.00 4.55
N MET A 149 -0.74 5.38 3.57
CA MET A 149 -0.64 4.87 2.20
C MET A 149 -0.47 6.05 1.25
N LEU A 150 0.75 6.21 0.75
CA LEU A 150 1.13 7.30 -0.13
C LEU A 150 1.44 6.77 -1.52
N TYR A 151 0.76 7.32 -2.52
CA TYR A 151 1.08 7.12 -3.93
C TYR A 151 1.55 8.44 -4.52
N ASN A 152 2.72 8.42 -5.12
CA ASN A 152 3.32 9.58 -5.76
C ASN A 152 3.34 9.40 -7.28
N THR A 153 3.23 10.49 -8.00
CA THR A 153 3.40 10.60 -9.44
C THR A 153 4.31 11.79 -9.73
N PRO A 154 4.71 12.06 -10.97
CA PRO A 154 5.47 13.27 -11.29
C PRO A 154 4.79 14.59 -10.86
N PHE A 155 3.46 14.63 -10.79
CA PHE A 155 2.72 15.86 -10.50
C PHE A 155 1.93 15.86 -9.21
N ALA A 156 1.70 14.70 -8.60
CA ALA A 156 0.81 14.58 -7.44
C ALA A 156 1.37 13.68 -6.35
N SER A 157 0.91 13.94 -5.13
CA SER A 157 1.06 13.08 -3.98
C SER A 157 -0.33 12.75 -3.43
N ILE A 158 -0.70 11.48 -3.44
CA ILE A 158 -2.03 10.96 -3.12
C ILE A 158 -1.95 10.19 -1.81
N ASN A 159 -2.63 10.68 -0.77
CA ASN A 159 -2.71 10.01 0.53
C ASN A 159 -4.07 9.30 0.63
N ILE A 160 -4.03 7.97 0.60
CA ILE A 160 -5.21 7.09 0.57
C ILE A 160 -5.51 6.64 1.99
N ARG A 161 -6.79 6.65 2.36
CA ARG A 161 -7.26 6.15 3.67
C ARG A 161 -8.03 4.85 3.56
N GLY A 162 -8.55 4.54 2.38
CA GLY A 162 -9.27 3.33 2.09
C GLY A 162 -10.17 3.52 0.89
N GLY A 163 -10.62 2.40 0.28
CA GLY A 163 -11.60 2.42 -0.80
C GLY A 163 -11.09 1.87 -2.13
N ARG A 164 -11.72 2.33 -3.21
CA ARG A 164 -11.47 1.93 -4.60
C ARG A 164 -11.14 3.16 -5.43
N LEU A 165 -10.01 3.16 -6.09
CA LEU A 165 -9.56 4.30 -6.89
C LEU A 165 -8.66 3.86 -8.04
N VAL A 166 -8.54 4.73 -9.04
CA VAL A 166 -7.62 4.59 -10.17
C VAL A 166 -6.69 5.79 -10.19
N ILE A 167 -5.41 5.55 -10.42
CA ILE A 167 -4.40 6.59 -10.66
C ILE A 167 -3.85 6.36 -12.06
N GLU A 168 -3.95 7.38 -12.90
CA GLU A 168 -3.32 7.43 -14.22
C GLU A 168 -2.25 8.51 -14.23
N SER A 169 -1.05 8.16 -14.64
CA SER A 169 0.11 9.05 -14.74
C SER A 169 0.67 9.03 -16.15
N ASN A 170 0.79 10.19 -16.76
CA ASN A 170 1.42 10.36 -18.06
C ASN A 170 2.38 11.56 -18.07
N ALA A 171 2.91 11.93 -19.23
CA ALA A 171 3.87 13.02 -19.34
C ALA A 171 3.27 14.41 -19.06
N ASP A 172 1.95 14.56 -19.21
CA ASP A 172 1.27 15.85 -19.22
C ASP A 172 0.43 16.08 -17.96
N GLU A 173 -0.04 14.99 -17.33
CA GLU A 173 -0.95 15.10 -16.19
C GLU A 173 -0.96 13.84 -15.32
N THR A 174 -1.52 13.98 -14.13
CA THR A 174 -1.97 12.88 -13.28
C THR A 174 -3.48 12.98 -13.12
N ILE A 175 -4.18 11.86 -13.31
CA ILE A 175 -5.62 11.73 -13.08
C ILE A 175 -5.83 10.76 -11.92
N VAL A 176 -6.70 11.14 -10.99
CA VAL A 176 -7.09 10.31 -9.84
C VAL A 176 -8.61 10.23 -9.81
N ASP A 177 -9.15 9.04 -10.03
CA ASP A 177 -10.58 8.76 -9.95
C ASP A 177 -10.89 7.99 -8.67
N LEU A 178 -11.69 8.57 -7.79
CA LEU A 178 -12.12 7.92 -6.55
C LEU A 178 -13.53 7.37 -6.70
N LEU A 179 -13.65 6.03 -6.74
CA LEU A 179 -14.95 5.36 -6.85
C LEU A 179 -15.59 5.19 -5.47
N GLU A 180 -14.82 4.83 -4.46
CA GLU A 180 -15.28 4.60 -3.09
C GLU A 180 -14.20 5.02 -2.08
N GLY A 181 -14.61 5.49 -0.90
CA GLY A 181 -13.71 5.86 0.19
C GLY A 181 -13.38 7.34 0.24
N ASP A 182 -12.20 7.66 0.77
CA ASP A 182 -11.68 9.02 0.88
C ASP A 182 -10.16 9.06 0.69
N LEU A 183 -9.69 10.13 0.10
CA LEU A 183 -8.27 10.41 -0.07
C LEU A 183 -8.00 11.91 -0.12
N THR A 184 -6.74 12.27 0.00
CA THR A 184 -6.27 13.64 -0.16
C THR A 184 -5.25 13.70 -1.28
N VAL A 185 -5.46 14.60 -2.23
CA VAL A 185 -4.54 14.89 -3.33
C VAL A 185 -3.78 16.17 -3.04
N ARG A 186 -2.47 16.14 -3.24
CA ARG A 186 -1.57 17.30 -3.12
C ARG A 186 -0.78 17.45 -4.40
N HIS A 187 -0.42 18.68 -4.75
CA HIS A 187 0.52 18.93 -5.84
C HIS A 187 1.96 18.90 -5.31
N GLY A 188 2.84 18.19 -6.00
CA GLY A 188 4.26 18.11 -5.67
C GLY A 188 4.53 17.42 -4.32
N THR A 189 5.78 17.54 -3.88
CA THR A 189 6.28 16.95 -2.62
C THR A 189 6.22 17.93 -1.44
N LYS A 190 5.77 19.16 -1.66
CA LYS A 190 5.67 20.18 -0.61
C LYS A 190 4.49 19.88 0.30
N ASP A 191 4.69 20.10 1.60
CA ASP A 191 3.65 19.92 2.63
C ASP A 191 2.64 21.08 2.63
N VAL A 192 2.01 21.28 1.48
CA VAL A 192 0.94 22.25 1.31
C VAL A 192 -0.42 21.57 1.48
N SER A 193 -1.42 22.33 1.88
CA SER A 193 -2.79 21.86 2.10
C SER A 193 -3.29 21.06 0.91
N GLY A 194 -3.59 19.77 1.14
CA GLY A 194 -4.17 18.90 0.13
C GLY A 194 -5.65 19.16 -0.08
N GLN A 195 -6.17 18.76 -1.23
CA GLN A 195 -7.60 18.77 -1.53
C GLN A 195 -8.18 17.38 -1.26
N ILE A 196 -9.28 17.35 -0.53
CA ILE A 196 -10.01 16.10 -0.26
C ILE A 196 -10.81 15.74 -1.50
N LEU A 197 -10.62 14.52 -1.99
CA LEU A 197 -11.41 13.93 -3.06
C LEU A 197 -12.46 13.01 -2.44
N ARG A 198 -13.69 13.11 -2.93
CA ARG A 198 -14.83 12.30 -2.49
C ARG A 198 -15.19 11.25 -3.52
N ALA A 199 -15.89 10.21 -3.08
CA ALA A 199 -16.38 9.17 -3.97
C ALA A 199 -17.21 9.75 -5.13
N GLY A 200 -16.90 9.33 -6.35
CA GLY A 200 -17.50 9.83 -7.59
C GLY A 200 -16.79 11.05 -8.20
N GLU A 201 -15.70 11.54 -7.57
CA GLU A 201 -14.93 12.69 -8.06
C GLU A 201 -13.62 12.25 -8.73
N ARG A 202 -13.23 13.05 -9.71
CA ARG A 202 -11.95 13.01 -10.42
C ARG A 202 -11.12 14.22 -10.02
N ALA A 203 -9.87 14.01 -9.66
CA ALA A 203 -8.85 15.05 -9.60
C ALA A 203 -7.95 14.95 -10.84
N THR A 204 -7.76 16.05 -11.54
CA THR A 204 -6.80 16.19 -12.64
C THR A 204 -5.73 17.18 -12.21
N ILE A 205 -4.47 16.73 -12.22
CA ILE A 205 -3.32 17.50 -11.77
C ILE A 205 -2.41 17.75 -12.98
N ARG A 206 -2.23 19.02 -13.35
CA ARG A 206 -1.43 19.45 -14.51
C ARG A 206 -0.33 20.41 -14.10
N PRO A 207 0.85 20.34 -14.71
CA PRO A 207 1.88 21.37 -14.53
C PRO A 207 1.36 22.72 -15.03
N ALA A 208 1.54 23.78 -14.23
CA ALA A 208 1.14 25.14 -14.62
C ALA A 208 2.22 25.88 -15.43
N GLY A 209 3.41 25.33 -15.51
CA GLY A 209 4.57 25.90 -16.21
C GLY A 209 5.85 25.83 -15.38
N PRO A 210 6.99 26.25 -15.95
CA PRO A 210 8.27 26.20 -15.25
C PRO A 210 8.25 27.01 -13.94
N GLY A 211 8.56 26.34 -12.81
CA GLY A 211 8.64 26.99 -11.50
C GLY A 211 7.30 27.29 -10.82
N LEU A 212 6.18 26.97 -11.45
CA LEU A 212 4.85 27.08 -10.86
C LEU A 212 4.41 25.73 -10.27
N ASP A 213 3.64 25.78 -9.19
CA ASP A 213 3.04 24.58 -8.62
C ASP A 213 1.95 24.03 -9.56
N PRO A 214 1.82 22.70 -9.71
CA PRO A 214 0.76 22.09 -10.51
C PRO A 214 -0.65 22.52 -10.05
N VAL A 215 -1.57 22.61 -11.00
CA VAL A 215 -2.99 22.95 -10.73
C VAL A 215 -3.79 21.67 -10.53
N ILE A 216 -4.61 21.63 -9.47
CA ILE A 216 -5.56 20.56 -9.21
C ILE A 216 -6.97 21.04 -9.59
N THR A 217 -7.62 20.29 -10.48
CA THR A 217 -9.03 20.50 -10.84
C THR A 217 -9.83 19.29 -10.35
N ILE A 218 -10.94 19.53 -9.64
CA ILE A 218 -11.84 18.46 -9.17
C ILE A 218 -13.17 18.57 -9.91
N GLU A 219 -13.63 17.46 -10.47
CA GLU A 219 -14.88 17.33 -11.21
C GLU A 219 -15.49 15.95 -11.02
N PRO A 220 -16.76 15.71 -11.33
CA PRO A 220 -17.34 14.35 -11.34
C PRO A 220 -16.60 13.46 -12.33
N ILE A 221 -16.43 12.16 -11.99
CA ILE A 221 -15.84 11.17 -12.90
C ILE A 221 -16.71 11.11 -14.17
N PRO A 222 -16.12 11.29 -15.38
CA PRO A 222 -16.86 11.17 -16.64
C PRO A 222 -17.46 9.78 -16.80
N ARG A 223 -18.70 9.71 -17.28
CA ARG A 223 -19.40 8.43 -17.50
C ARG A 223 -18.64 7.46 -18.40
N SER A 224 -17.87 7.97 -19.35
CA SER A 224 -17.01 7.17 -20.24
C SER A 224 -15.85 6.50 -19.53
N ALA A 225 -15.42 7.00 -18.37
CA ALA A 225 -14.33 6.43 -17.56
C ALA A 225 -14.84 5.40 -16.55
N LEU A 226 -16.05 5.60 -16.00
CA LEU A 226 -16.57 4.81 -14.87
C LEU A 226 -16.51 3.29 -15.08
N ALA A 227 -16.94 2.77 -16.23
CA ALA A 227 -16.92 1.33 -16.48
C ALA A 227 -15.51 0.75 -16.48
N ARG A 228 -14.56 1.44 -17.13
CA ARG A 228 -13.18 1.02 -17.20
C ARG A 228 -12.50 1.09 -15.82
N ASP A 229 -12.78 2.10 -15.05
CA ASP A 229 -12.21 2.29 -13.72
C ASP A 229 -12.81 1.31 -12.70
N ASP A 230 -14.10 0.98 -12.86
CA ASP A 230 -14.73 -0.09 -12.10
C ASP A 230 -14.09 -1.45 -12.41
N ASP A 231 -13.85 -1.78 -13.68
CA ASP A 231 -13.17 -3.01 -14.09
C ASP A 231 -11.75 -3.09 -13.47
N ARG A 232 -10.96 -2.02 -13.55
CA ARG A 232 -9.60 -1.96 -12.99
C ARG A 232 -9.57 -2.18 -11.47
N THR A 233 -10.48 -1.51 -10.77
CA THR A 233 -10.58 -1.67 -9.33
C THR A 233 -11.19 -3.01 -8.94
N ALA A 234 -12.10 -3.58 -9.74
CA ALA A 234 -12.63 -4.92 -9.53
C ALA A 234 -11.54 -5.99 -9.66
N MET A 235 -10.62 -5.86 -10.62
CA MET A 235 -9.44 -6.74 -10.72
C MET A 235 -8.58 -6.67 -9.45
N ALA A 236 -8.30 -5.48 -8.94
CA ALA A 236 -7.59 -5.30 -7.68
C ALA A 236 -8.34 -5.91 -6.48
N CYS A 237 -9.66 -5.72 -6.39
CA CYS A 237 -10.49 -6.29 -5.33
C CYS A 237 -10.57 -7.82 -5.41
N ASN A 238 -10.64 -8.39 -6.61
CA ASN A 238 -10.66 -9.85 -6.81
C ASN A 238 -9.30 -10.48 -6.47
N ALA A 239 -8.20 -9.80 -6.78
CA ALA A 239 -6.87 -10.25 -6.41
C ALA A 239 -6.74 -10.47 -4.90
N ARG A 240 -7.31 -9.58 -4.08
CA ARG A 240 -7.31 -9.70 -2.60
C ARG A 240 -7.88 -11.03 -2.11
N LYS A 241 -8.85 -11.59 -2.82
CA LYS A 241 -9.53 -12.86 -2.45
C LYS A 241 -8.69 -14.10 -2.75
N SER A 242 -7.61 -13.95 -3.54
CA SER A 242 -6.79 -15.08 -4.00
C SER A 242 -5.72 -15.51 -2.99
N VAL A 243 -5.45 -14.70 -1.96
CA VAL A 243 -4.36 -14.94 -1.01
C VAL A 243 -4.73 -14.44 0.38
N THR A 244 -4.26 -15.17 1.39
CA THR A 244 -4.23 -14.72 2.78
C THR A 244 -2.78 -14.64 3.24
N PHE A 245 -2.47 -13.73 4.15
CA PHE A 245 -1.13 -13.60 4.70
C PHE A 245 -1.13 -14.02 6.17
N GLU A 246 -0.04 -14.68 6.57
CA GLU A 246 0.16 -15.14 7.93
C GLU A 246 1.56 -14.75 8.39
N ALA A 247 1.64 -14.14 9.57
CA ALA A 247 2.92 -13.92 10.23
C ALA A 247 3.30 -15.20 10.98
N ILE A 248 4.41 -15.81 10.63
CA ILE A 248 4.97 -16.99 11.29
C ILE A 248 6.25 -16.62 12.04
N GLU A 249 6.50 -17.25 13.17
CA GLU A 249 7.76 -17.13 13.87
C GLU A 249 8.84 -17.89 13.11
N LYS A 250 9.92 -17.21 12.76
CA LYS A 250 11.08 -17.85 12.13
C LYS A 250 11.90 -18.50 13.22
N LEU A 251 11.81 -19.83 13.33
CA LEU A 251 12.75 -20.59 14.13
C LEU A 251 14.17 -20.33 13.60
N ALA A 252 15.04 -19.80 14.45
CA ALA A 252 16.43 -19.64 14.10
C ALA A 252 17.00 -21.03 13.73
N ALA A 253 17.57 -21.15 12.54
CA ALA A 253 18.32 -22.33 12.11
C ALA A 253 19.65 -22.37 12.87
N GLY A 254 19.62 -22.81 14.11
CA GLY A 254 20.73 -22.84 15.05
C GLY A 254 20.13 -22.66 16.43
N GLY A 255 20.28 -23.64 17.30
CA GLY A 255 19.71 -23.64 18.64
C GLY A 255 20.01 -22.35 19.43
N PRO A 256 19.31 -22.12 20.54
CA PRO A 256 19.46 -20.91 21.33
C PRO A 256 20.94 -20.74 21.73
N SER A 257 21.55 -19.64 21.31
CA SER A 257 22.84 -19.24 21.85
C SER A 257 22.62 -18.85 23.31
N GLU A 258 23.26 -19.56 24.22
CA GLU A 258 23.30 -19.22 25.65
C GLU A 258 23.82 -17.76 25.76
N GLY A 259 22.92 -16.83 26.02
CA GLY A 259 23.29 -15.42 26.25
C GLY A 259 22.30 -14.38 25.75
N GLU A 260 21.24 -14.75 25.04
CA GLU A 260 20.25 -13.79 24.56
C GLU A 260 19.19 -13.54 25.64
N ALA A 261 19.12 -12.29 26.10
CA ALA A 261 18.23 -11.84 27.17
C ALA A 261 16.78 -12.29 26.90
N ALA A 262 16.20 -12.95 27.88
CA ALA A 262 14.79 -13.33 27.91
C ALA A 262 13.89 -12.11 27.68
N GLY A 263 13.36 -11.93 26.46
CA GLY A 263 12.46 -10.81 26.10
C GLY A 263 12.48 -10.37 24.64
N ALA A 264 13.38 -10.83 23.80
CA ALA A 264 13.34 -10.54 22.37
C ALA A 264 12.33 -11.46 21.69
N ALA A 265 11.23 -10.89 21.17
CA ALA A 265 10.28 -11.64 20.35
C ALA A 265 11.04 -12.26 19.14
N ALA A 266 10.79 -13.54 18.87
CA ALA A 266 11.38 -14.23 17.72
C ALA A 266 11.11 -13.46 16.43
N PRO A 267 12.05 -13.44 15.46
CA PRO A 267 11.85 -12.77 14.20
C PRO A 267 10.65 -13.40 13.48
N GLN A 268 9.72 -12.56 13.05
CA GLN A 268 8.51 -13.00 12.34
C GLN A 268 8.70 -12.80 10.84
N GLU A 269 8.18 -13.72 10.05
CA GLU A 269 8.13 -13.64 8.59
C GLU A 269 6.67 -13.69 8.12
N ILE A 270 6.33 -12.85 7.14
CA ILE A 270 5.03 -12.91 6.48
C ILE A 270 5.08 -13.92 5.34
N VAL A 271 4.19 -14.88 5.37
CA VAL A 271 4.03 -15.90 4.33
C VAL A 271 2.69 -15.69 3.63
N ALA A 272 2.73 -15.68 2.30
CA ALA A 272 1.54 -15.67 1.47
C ALA A 272 0.98 -17.10 1.36
N LYS A 273 -0.30 -17.27 1.69
CA LYS A 273 -1.02 -18.54 1.53
C LYS A 273 -2.09 -18.36 0.46
N PRO A 274 -1.94 -18.94 -0.73
CA PRO A 274 -2.97 -18.91 -1.76
C PRO A 274 -4.29 -19.44 -1.21
N THR A 275 -5.37 -18.75 -1.47
CA THR A 275 -6.71 -19.20 -1.13
C THR A 275 -7.18 -20.13 -2.23
N VAL A 276 -7.30 -21.42 -1.95
CA VAL A 276 -7.92 -22.36 -2.89
C VAL A 276 -9.40 -22.01 -2.96
N PRO A 277 -9.99 -21.76 -4.14
CA PRO A 277 -11.41 -21.59 -4.28
C PRO A 277 -12.11 -22.83 -3.67
N GLN A 278 -12.99 -22.65 -2.71
CA GLN A 278 -13.68 -23.77 -2.04
C GLN A 278 -14.62 -24.54 -2.98
N ASN A 279 -14.90 -23.99 -4.15
CA ASN A 279 -15.61 -24.70 -5.22
C ASN A 279 -14.86 -24.42 -6.53
N PRO A 280 -14.22 -25.41 -7.17
CA PRO A 280 -13.90 -25.26 -8.57
C PRO A 280 -15.23 -24.99 -9.29
N PRO A 281 -15.27 -24.11 -10.31
CA PRO A 281 -16.47 -23.92 -11.09
C PRO A 281 -16.90 -25.32 -11.55
N THR A 282 -18.09 -25.75 -11.13
CA THR A 282 -18.67 -26.98 -11.63
C THR A 282 -18.82 -26.75 -13.14
N ASN A 283 -17.99 -27.39 -13.92
CA ASN A 283 -18.20 -27.48 -15.35
C ASN A 283 -19.56 -28.12 -15.52
N ILE A 284 -20.58 -27.31 -15.72
CA ILE A 284 -21.87 -27.77 -16.19
C ILE A 284 -21.58 -28.25 -17.62
N VAL A 285 -21.28 -29.53 -17.76
CA VAL A 285 -21.32 -30.20 -19.05
C VAL A 285 -22.79 -30.18 -19.42
N ILE A 286 -23.20 -29.21 -20.20
CA ILE A 286 -24.51 -29.23 -20.88
C ILE A 286 -24.34 -30.37 -21.89
N SER A 287 -24.83 -31.54 -21.50
CA SER A 287 -25.02 -32.63 -22.46
C SER A 287 -25.94 -32.10 -23.55
N PRO A 288 -25.60 -32.20 -24.85
CA PRO A 288 -26.51 -31.81 -25.90
C PRO A 288 -27.75 -32.69 -25.76
N ASP A 289 -28.90 -32.07 -25.43
CA ASP A 289 -30.14 -32.74 -25.32
C ASP A 289 -30.44 -33.45 -26.65
N ARG A 290 -30.81 -34.73 -26.53
CA ARG A 290 -31.35 -35.51 -27.63
C ARG A 290 -32.54 -34.76 -28.19
N LEU A 291 -32.49 -34.35 -29.44
CA LEU A 291 -33.65 -33.95 -30.19
C LEU A 291 -34.67 -35.12 -30.17
N PRO A 292 -35.94 -34.88 -29.83
CA PRO A 292 -36.94 -35.92 -29.96
C PRO A 292 -37.07 -36.26 -31.45
N GLY A 293 -36.83 -37.53 -31.75
CA GLY A 293 -36.99 -38.09 -33.08
C GLY A 293 -38.45 -38.01 -33.49
N THR A 294 -38.65 -37.66 -34.72
CA THR A 294 -39.92 -37.76 -35.49
C THR A 294 -40.46 -39.18 -35.52
#